data_69794c152d24de17d96acc61fd86ef21
#
_entry.id   69794c152d24de17d96acc61fd86ef21
#
_cell.length_a   1.000
_cell.length_b   1.000
_cell.length_c   1.000
_cell.angle_alpha   90.00
_cell.angle_beta   90.00
_cell.angle_gamma   90.00
#
_symmetry.space_group_name_H-M   'P 1'
#
loop_
_entity.id
_entity.type
_entity.pdbx_description
1 polymer ?
#
loop_
_entity_poly.entity_id
_entity_poly.type
_entity_poly.pdbx_seq_one_letter_code
_entity_poly.pdbx_strand_id
1 'polypeptide(L)'
;MTRTLLVLCTASWICTGCARDRTPPHGTGVARETLSRKGFAWRTETAEGIHLHYLPRGLTARRAPELARAAAAALSYDRMLADLPRPSEPVELFLVESREQARQLTGRGPMGQAIPGELTAFFVMMPGRPPAFRHEIMHALTLKVWGTYRTGSWLQEGVATWAGGGCMGHSVDAVAAGFLRDGTLPPLDRLAAHFWELDELNAYFTAGSAVAFLARGRGPEGVRSLWEAFPTPAITHPLGAGGAEMEAAWRRHLQSVPPARIDPERLRLHGCETP
;
A
#
# COMPACT_ATOMS: atom_id res chain seq x y z
N MET A 1 -28.98 65.46 -50.04
CA MET A 1 -28.15 65.59 -48.82
C MET A 1 -28.57 64.47 -47.84
N THR A 2 -27.96 63.33 -47.97
CA THR A 2 -28.33 62.15 -47.18
C THR A 2 -27.12 61.75 -46.31
N ARG A 3 -27.25 61.93 -44.98
CA ARG A 3 -26.22 61.57 -44.01
C ARG A 3 -26.37 60.11 -43.62
N THR A 4 -25.35 59.33 -43.98
CA THR A 4 -25.22 57.95 -43.58
C THR A 4 -24.60 57.89 -42.17
N LEU A 5 -25.34 57.33 -41.20
CA LEU A 5 -24.84 57.06 -39.86
C LEU A 5 -24.08 55.74 -39.89
N LEU A 6 -22.79 55.77 -39.55
CA LEU A 6 -21.98 54.59 -39.31
C LEU A 6 -22.22 54.13 -37.86
N VAL A 7 -22.80 52.95 -37.66
CA VAL A 7 -22.92 52.29 -36.37
C VAL A 7 -21.68 51.45 -36.17
N LEU A 8 -20.84 51.85 -35.21
CA LEU A 8 -19.70 51.09 -34.74
C LEU A 8 -20.20 50.02 -33.74
N CYS A 9 -20.25 48.77 -34.17
CA CYS A 9 -20.43 47.63 -33.27
C CYS A 9 -19.11 47.34 -32.55
N THR A 10 -19.02 47.74 -31.30
CA THR A 10 -17.95 47.26 -30.38
C THR A 10 -18.30 45.87 -29.93
N ALA A 11 -17.57 44.87 -30.45
CA ALA A 11 -17.64 43.49 -29.96
C ALA A 11 -16.99 43.39 -28.58
N SER A 12 -17.78 43.36 -27.52
CA SER A 12 -17.33 42.96 -26.17
C SER A 12 -17.06 41.49 -26.14
N TRP A 13 -15.79 41.12 -26.12
CA TRP A 13 -15.35 39.76 -25.78
C TRP A 13 -15.58 39.53 -24.28
N ILE A 14 -16.73 38.95 -23.95
CA ILE A 14 -16.94 38.38 -22.62
C ILE A 14 -16.12 37.07 -22.58
N CYS A 15 -14.96 37.14 -21.95
CA CYS A 15 -14.26 35.94 -21.49
C CYS A 15 -15.19 35.24 -20.50
N THR A 16 -15.96 34.28 -20.98
CA THR A 16 -16.64 33.30 -20.15
C THR A 16 -15.57 32.51 -19.42
N GLY A 17 -15.39 32.84 -18.14
CA GLY A 17 -14.44 32.20 -17.27
C GLY A 17 -14.57 30.68 -17.35
N CYS A 18 -13.45 30.01 -17.49
CA CYS A 18 -13.34 28.58 -17.30
C CYS A 18 -14.01 28.22 -15.97
N ALA A 19 -15.23 27.75 -16.03
CA ALA A 19 -15.85 27.03 -14.94
C ALA A 19 -14.93 25.85 -14.67
N ARG A 20 -14.11 25.96 -13.62
CA ARG A 20 -13.40 24.81 -13.07
C ARG A 20 -14.49 23.82 -12.72
N ASP A 21 -14.53 22.75 -13.47
CA ASP A 21 -15.35 21.58 -13.20
C ASP A 21 -14.98 21.10 -11.80
N ARG A 22 -15.73 21.59 -10.80
CA ARG A 22 -15.66 21.10 -9.43
C ARG A 22 -16.57 19.88 -9.38
N THR A 23 -16.11 18.80 -9.97
CA THR A 23 -16.67 17.49 -9.63
C THR A 23 -16.64 17.40 -8.11
N PRO A 24 -17.76 17.12 -7.43
CA PRO A 24 -17.74 16.96 -5.99
C PRO A 24 -16.74 15.86 -5.64
N PRO A 25 -15.99 16.00 -4.54
CA PRO A 25 -14.98 15.01 -4.18
C PRO A 25 -15.64 13.64 -4.06
N HIS A 26 -15.27 12.74 -4.96
CA HIS A 26 -15.61 11.33 -4.84
C HIS A 26 -14.80 10.76 -3.67
N GLY A 27 -15.29 9.72 -3.03
CA GLY A 27 -14.64 9.06 -1.89
C GLY A 27 -15.47 9.10 -0.61
N THR A 28 -15.23 8.14 0.24
CA THR A 28 -15.86 8.00 1.56
C THR A 28 -14.92 8.53 2.65
N GLY A 29 -15.48 8.97 3.78
CA GLY A 29 -14.73 9.27 5.01
C GLY A 29 -13.48 10.13 4.81
N VAL A 30 -12.33 9.55 5.11
CA VAL A 30 -11.02 10.23 5.11
C VAL A 30 -10.62 10.76 3.72
N ALA A 31 -10.95 10.07 2.65
CA ALA A 31 -10.63 10.55 1.30
C ALA A 31 -11.33 11.87 0.98
N ARG A 32 -12.63 11.99 1.29
CA ARG A 32 -13.39 13.21 1.09
C ARG A 32 -12.89 14.37 1.95
N GLU A 33 -12.58 14.09 3.22
CA GLU A 33 -12.00 15.09 4.12
C GLU A 33 -10.65 15.59 3.58
N THR A 34 -9.79 14.67 3.14
CA THR A 34 -8.48 14.98 2.58
C THR A 34 -8.58 15.86 1.32
N LEU A 35 -9.49 15.52 0.41
CA LEU A 35 -9.72 16.31 -0.82
C LEU A 35 -10.23 17.72 -0.54
N SER A 36 -10.99 17.91 0.54
CA SER A 36 -11.52 19.23 0.93
C SER A 36 -10.55 20.06 1.77
N ARG A 37 -9.41 19.50 2.18
CA ARG A 37 -8.48 20.14 3.13
C ARG A 37 -7.81 21.37 2.53
N LYS A 38 -7.92 22.49 3.23
CA LYS A 38 -7.29 23.75 2.83
C LYS A 38 -5.77 23.62 2.78
N GLY A 39 -5.14 24.23 1.78
CA GLY A 39 -3.68 24.18 1.58
C GLY A 39 -3.22 23.06 0.65
N PHE A 40 -4.10 22.14 0.27
CA PHE A 40 -3.81 21.08 -0.69
C PHE A 40 -4.62 21.27 -1.97
N ALA A 41 -3.92 21.59 -3.06
CA ALA A 41 -4.55 21.77 -4.39
C ALA A 41 -4.47 20.45 -5.18
N TRP A 42 -5.29 19.49 -4.81
CA TRP A 42 -5.28 18.18 -5.42
C TRP A 42 -5.59 18.17 -6.90
N ARG A 43 -4.90 17.34 -7.65
CA ARG A 43 -5.27 16.84 -8.97
C ARG A 43 -5.47 15.34 -8.89
N THR A 44 -6.32 14.82 -9.76
CA THR A 44 -6.61 13.39 -9.79
C THR A 44 -6.27 12.83 -11.16
N GLU A 45 -5.55 11.72 -11.17
CA GLU A 45 -5.37 10.84 -12.32
C GLU A 45 -6.17 9.57 -12.06
N THR A 46 -6.84 9.04 -13.07
CA THR A 46 -7.67 7.84 -12.94
C THR A 46 -7.11 6.70 -13.77
N ALA A 47 -7.09 5.52 -13.16
CA ALA A 47 -6.81 4.27 -13.85
C ALA A 47 -7.83 3.23 -13.37
N GLU A 48 -7.80 2.02 -13.93
CA GLU A 48 -8.78 0.99 -13.61
C GLU A 48 -8.88 0.72 -12.09
N GLY A 49 -9.99 1.19 -11.46
CA GLY A 49 -10.25 1.01 -10.03
C GLY A 49 -9.41 1.89 -9.09
N ILE A 50 -8.63 2.85 -9.62
CA ILE A 50 -7.77 3.75 -8.86
C ILE A 50 -8.12 5.20 -9.12
N HIS A 51 -8.19 6.00 -8.07
CA HIS A 51 -8.08 7.45 -8.08
C HIS A 51 -6.77 7.85 -7.41
N LEU A 52 -5.83 8.37 -8.18
CA LEU A 52 -4.54 8.81 -7.70
C LEU A 52 -4.53 10.32 -7.56
N HIS A 53 -4.51 10.80 -6.31
CA HIS A 53 -4.50 12.21 -5.96
C HIS A 53 -3.09 12.69 -5.70
N TYR A 54 -2.73 13.84 -6.29
CA TYR A 54 -1.38 14.39 -6.19
C TYR A 54 -1.39 15.93 -6.24
N LEU A 55 -0.31 16.52 -5.78
CA LEU A 55 -0.12 17.96 -5.85
C LEU A 55 0.43 18.36 -7.24
N PRO A 56 -0.01 19.52 -7.82
CA PRO A 56 0.30 19.88 -9.21
C PRO A 56 1.77 20.23 -9.45
N ARG A 57 2.61 20.20 -8.42
CA ARG A 57 4.05 20.46 -8.49
C ARG A 57 4.79 19.35 -7.75
N GLY A 58 5.97 18.96 -8.24
CA GLY A 58 6.81 17.95 -7.60
C GLY A 58 7.04 16.70 -8.44
N LEU A 59 7.50 15.65 -7.78
CA LEU A 59 7.88 14.37 -8.39
C LEU A 59 6.70 13.66 -9.01
N THR A 60 5.57 13.64 -8.30
CA THR A 60 4.37 12.93 -8.72
C THR A 60 3.74 13.52 -9.97
N ALA A 61 3.66 14.85 -10.08
CA ALA A 61 2.92 15.52 -11.16
C ALA A 61 3.39 15.14 -12.56
N ARG A 62 4.69 14.88 -12.74
CA ARG A 62 5.28 14.48 -14.03
C ARG A 62 5.05 13.01 -14.37
N ARG A 63 4.75 12.19 -13.38
CA ARG A 63 4.63 10.73 -13.49
C ARG A 63 3.22 10.22 -13.16
N ALA A 64 2.26 11.11 -12.89
CA ALA A 64 0.94 10.72 -12.42
C ALA A 64 0.25 9.66 -13.29
N PRO A 65 0.23 9.73 -14.64
CA PRO A 65 -0.38 8.69 -15.47
C PRO A 65 0.35 7.34 -15.39
N GLU A 66 1.67 7.35 -15.25
CA GLU A 66 2.48 6.13 -15.06
C GLU A 66 2.19 5.50 -13.70
N LEU A 67 2.19 6.32 -12.64
CA LEU A 67 1.93 5.87 -11.27
C LEU A 67 0.50 5.34 -11.10
N ALA A 68 -0.49 5.98 -11.73
CA ALA A 68 -1.86 5.50 -11.70
C ALA A 68 -2.00 4.11 -12.37
N ARG A 69 -1.34 3.89 -13.51
CA ARG A 69 -1.31 2.56 -14.14
C ARG A 69 -0.57 1.52 -13.29
N ALA A 70 0.54 1.89 -12.67
CA ALA A 70 1.26 0.99 -11.76
C ALA A 70 0.40 0.61 -10.55
N ALA A 71 -0.33 1.55 -9.96
CA ALA A 71 -1.26 1.29 -8.87
C ALA A 71 -2.43 0.39 -9.31
N ALA A 72 -2.98 0.58 -10.52
CA ALA A 72 -4.02 -0.29 -11.06
C ALA A 72 -3.53 -1.73 -11.29
N ALA A 73 -2.30 -1.89 -11.77
CA ALA A 73 -1.67 -3.19 -11.89
C ALA A 73 -1.46 -3.85 -10.50
N ALA A 74 -1.04 -3.08 -9.50
CA ALA A 74 -0.91 -3.54 -8.12
C ALA A 74 -2.27 -3.98 -7.56
N LEU A 75 -3.32 -3.19 -7.73
CA LEU A 75 -4.68 -3.54 -7.31
C LEU A 75 -5.15 -4.86 -7.93
N SER A 76 -4.95 -5.03 -9.23
CA SER A 76 -5.32 -6.27 -9.94
C SER A 76 -4.56 -7.47 -9.40
N TYR A 77 -3.25 -7.33 -9.20
CA TYR A 77 -2.39 -8.38 -8.67
C TYR A 77 -2.80 -8.78 -7.24
N ASP A 78 -2.96 -7.81 -6.34
CA ASP A 78 -3.27 -8.05 -4.94
C ASP A 78 -4.62 -8.76 -4.77
N ARG A 79 -5.60 -8.38 -5.57
CA ARG A 79 -6.90 -9.05 -5.60
C ARG A 79 -6.79 -10.52 -6.01
N MET A 80 -6.02 -10.81 -7.06
CA MET A 80 -5.81 -12.20 -7.50
C MET A 80 -5.03 -13.00 -6.46
N LEU A 81 -4.00 -12.39 -5.86
CA LEU A 81 -3.13 -13.04 -4.88
C LEU A 81 -3.90 -13.50 -3.64
N ALA A 82 -4.79 -12.67 -3.12
CA ALA A 82 -5.53 -12.92 -1.88
C ALA A 82 -7.01 -13.32 -2.11
N ASP A 83 -7.38 -13.63 -3.36
CA ASP A 83 -8.75 -13.97 -3.77
C ASP A 83 -9.80 -12.97 -3.25
N LEU A 84 -9.53 -11.68 -3.48
CA LEU A 84 -10.38 -10.59 -3.01
C LEU A 84 -11.37 -10.14 -4.10
N PRO A 85 -12.61 -9.79 -3.73
CA PRO A 85 -13.58 -9.27 -4.68
C PRO A 85 -13.13 -7.96 -5.29
N ARG A 86 -13.66 -7.62 -6.47
CA ARG A 86 -13.47 -6.28 -7.02
C ARG A 86 -14.14 -5.26 -6.09
N PRO A 87 -13.44 -4.22 -5.65
CA PRO A 87 -14.07 -3.15 -4.89
C PRO A 87 -15.21 -2.50 -5.67
N SER A 88 -16.30 -2.14 -5.00
CA SER A 88 -17.42 -1.40 -5.58
C SER A 88 -17.10 0.08 -5.80
N GLU A 89 -16.09 0.58 -5.11
CA GLU A 89 -15.59 1.95 -5.16
C GLU A 89 -14.11 1.95 -5.54
N PRO A 90 -13.61 3.02 -6.17
CA PRO A 90 -12.18 3.17 -6.43
C PRO A 90 -11.34 3.16 -5.15
N VAL A 91 -10.10 2.71 -5.26
CA VAL A 91 -9.10 2.89 -4.21
C VAL A 91 -8.50 4.29 -4.35
N GLU A 92 -8.58 5.08 -3.29
CA GLU A 92 -8.17 6.49 -3.23
C GLU A 92 -6.72 6.57 -2.73
N LEU A 93 -5.81 6.94 -3.60
CA LEU A 93 -4.37 7.01 -3.29
C LEU A 93 -3.91 8.46 -3.27
N PHE A 94 -3.34 8.90 -2.14
CA PHE A 94 -2.84 10.25 -1.94
C PHE A 94 -1.31 10.27 -1.95
N LEU A 95 -0.71 10.92 -2.92
CA LEU A 95 0.73 11.05 -3.06
C LEU A 95 1.17 12.45 -2.63
N VAL A 96 1.96 12.52 -1.57
CA VAL A 96 2.51 13.76 -1.03
C VAL A 96 4.03 13.80 -1.17
N GLU A 97 4.61 14.99 -1.16
CA GLU A 97 6.04 15.21 -1.45
C GLU A 97 6.89 15.24 -0.17
N SER A 98 6.28 15.09 1.02
CA SER A 98 7.01 15.09 2.28
C SER A 98 6.28 14.38 3.41
N ARG A 99 7.05 13.87 4.39
CA ARG A 99 6.50 13.31 5.63
C ARG A 99 5.71 14.34 6.45
N GLU A 100 6.05 15.63 6.31
CA GLU A 100 5.30 16.70 6.97
C GLU A 100 3.89 16.84 6.38
N GLN A 101 3.76 16.81 5.07
CA GLN A 101 2.44 16.78 4.42
C GLN A 101 1.65 15.53 4.82
N ALA A 102 2.29 14.37 4.89
CA ALA A 102 1.63 13.15 5.37
C ALA A 102 1.13 13.33 6.82
N ARG A 103 1.95 13.89 7.74
CA ARG A 103 1.55 14.19 9.12
C ARG A 103 0.35 15.15 9.21
N GLN A 104 0.33 16.18 8.38
CA GLN A 104 -0.78 17.12 8.34
C GLN A 104 -2.09 16.45 7.91
N LEU A 105 -2.04 15.43 7.08
CA LEU A 105 -3.22 14.72 6.55
C LEU A 105 -3.67 13.56 7.45
N THR A 106 -2.74 12.80 8.02
CA THR A 106 -3.03 11.54 8.71
C THR A 106 -2.70 11.56 10.20
N GLY A 107 -2.11 12.64 10.71
CA GLY A 107 -1.54 12.69 12.06
C GLY A 107 -0.23 11.92 12.23
N ARG A 108 0.21 11.20 11.20
CA ARG A 108 1.43 10.38 11.18
C ARG A 108 2.23 10.68 9.91
N GLY A 109 3.54 10.33 9.88
CA GLY A 109 4.41 10.57 8.73
C GLY A 109 5.18 9.34 8.27
N PRO A 110 4.56 8.14 8.14
CA PRO A 110 5.21 7.00 7.55
C PRO A 110 5.41 7.21 6.05
N MET A 111 6.18 6.34 5.39
CA MET A 111 6.37 6.38 3.94
C MET A 111 5.15 5.93 3.15
N GLY A 112 4.39 4.98 3.71
CA GLY A 112 3.11 4.51 3.25
C GLY A 112 2.16 4.33 4.43
N GLN A 113 0.87 4.44 4.20
CA GLN A 113 -0.15 4.22 5.24
C GLN A 113 -1.51 3.96 4.60
N ALA A 114 -2.05 2.76 4.75
CA ALA A 114 -3.47 2.50 4.50
C ALA A 114 -4.33 2.95 5.67
N ILE A 115 -5.56 3.37 5.39
CA ILE A 115 -6.54 3.78 6.39
C ILE A 115 -7.45 2.59 6.72
N PRO A 116 -7.47 2.12 7.98
CA PRO A 116 -8.28 0.97 8.37
C PRO A 116 -9.76 1.14 8.04
N GLY A 117 -10.35 0.15 7.37
CA GLY A 117 -11.77 0.14 6.99
C GLY A 117 -12.14 0.99 5.77
N GLU A 118 -11.19 1.72 5.19
CA GLU A 118 -11.38 2.50 3.97
C GLU A 118 -10.49 2.00 2.83
N LEU A 119 -10.94 2.22 1.59
CA LEU A 119 -10.14 1.97 0.39
C LEU A 119 -9.23 3.19 0.11
N THR A 120 -8.45 3.56 1.10
CA THR A 120 -7.64 4.80 1.07
C THR A 120 -6.23 4.54 1.57
N ALA A 121 -5.23 5.02 0.83
CA ALA A 121 -3.83 4.96 1.27
C ALA A 121 -3.07 6.25 0.92
N PHE A 122 -2.07 6.56 1.74
CA PHE A 122 -1.18 7.72 1.61
C PHE A 122 0.25 7.26 1.34
N PHE A 123 0.97 8.00 0.50
CA PHE A 123 2.35 7.72 0.13
C PHE A 123 3.19 9.00 0.17
N VAL A 124 4.38 8.92 0.74
CA VAL A 124 5.39 9.98 0.64
C VAL A 124 6.30 9.67 -0.53
N MET A 125 6.32 10.57 -1.51
CA MET A 125 7.16 10.43 -2.69
C MET A 125 8.60 10.83 -2.39
N MET A 126 9.54 10.01 -2.84
CA MET A 126 10.98 10.30 -2.76
C MET A 126 11.65 10.07 -4.11
N PRO A 127 12.69 10.88 -4.45
CA PRO A 127 13.47 10.65 -5.66
C PRO A 127 14.09 9.24 -5.67
N GLY A 128 13.95 8.51 -6.79
CA GLY A 128 14.55 7.19 -6.96
C GLY A 128 13.92 6.07 -6.12
N ARG A 129 12.84 6.35 -5.39
CA ARG A 129 12.13 5.37 -4.57
C ARG A 129 10.68 5.26 -5.02
N PRO A 130 10.30 4.19 -5.71
CA PRO A 130 8.91 3.94 -6.08
C PRO A 130 8.02 3.78 -4.84
N PRO A 131 6.73 4.18 -4.90
CA PRO A 131 5.80 3.91 -3.83
C PRO A 131 5.46 2.43 -3.75
N ALA A 132 5.35 1.89 -2.54
CA ALA A 132 5.04 0.48 -2.28
C ALA A 132 3.53 0.22 -2.49
N PHE A 133 3.03 0.40 -3.72
CA PHE A 133 1.60 0.28 -4.02
C PHE A 133 1.01 -1.06 -3.60
N ARG A 134 1.66 -2.18 -3.92
CA ARG A 134 1.16 -3.51 -3.57
C ARG A 134 1.01 -3.71 -2.06
N HIS A 135 1.95 -3.19 -1.28
CA HIS A 135 1.90 -3.28 0.18
C HIS A 135 0.69 -2.51 0.75
N GLU A 136 0.56 -1.24 0.40
CA GLU A 136 -0.50 -0.40 0.98
C GLU A 136 -1.89 -0.70 0.40
N ILE A 137 -1.98 -1.08 -0.88
CA ILE A 137 -3.25 -1.49 -1.48
C ILE A 137 -3.72 -2.80 -0.85
N MET A 138 -2.81 -3.76 -0.59
CA MET A 138 -3.17 -5.00 0.11
C MET A 138 -3.73 -4.70 1.51
N HIS A 139 -3.12 -3.78 2.28
CA HIS A 139 -3.69 -3.32 3.54
C HIS A 139 -5.10 -2.75 3.37
N ALA A 140 -5.29 -1.82 2.43
CA ALA A 140 -6.59 -1.20 2.19
C ALA A 140 -7.66 -2.24 1.84
N LEU A 141 -7.32 -3.21 0.99
CA LEU A 141 -8.23 -4.28 0.57
C LEU A 141 -8.58 -5.24 1.72
N THR A 142 -7.56 -5.77 2.40
CA THR A 142 -7.77 -6.78 3.45
C THR A 142 -8.45 -6.19 4.68
N LEU A 143 -8.05 -4.99 5.10
CA LEU A 143 -8.70 -4.29 6.21
C LEU A 143 -10.16 -3.93 5.90
N LYS A 144 -10.50 -3.71 4.62
CA LYS A 144 -11.87 -3.45 4.18
C LYS A 144 -12.71 -4.73 4.12
N VAL A 145 -12.14 -5.82 3.57
CA VAL A 145 -12.89 -7.06 3.25
C VAL A 145 -12.84 -8.06 4.42
N TRP A 146 -11.66 -8.25 5.05
CA TRP A 146 -11.49 -9.22 6.14
C TRP A 146 -11.70 -8.61 7.53
N GLY A 147 -11.74 -7.25 7.63
CA GLY A 147 -11.97 -6.51 8.88
C GLY A 147 -10.69 -6.04 9.57
N THR A 148 -10.85 -5.03 10.45
CA THR A 148 -9.75 -4.20 10.95
C THR A 148 -9.18 -4.59 12.31
N TYR A 149 -9.89 -5.33 13.16
CA TYR A 149 -9.59 -5.30 14.60
C TYR A 149 -9.26 -6.64 15.26
N ARG A 150 -9.05 -7.70 14.49
CA ARG A 150 -8.87 -9.03 15.08
C ARG A 150 -7.47 -9.61 14.92
N THR A 151 -6.64 -9.03 14.04
CA THR A 151 -5.32 -9.58 13.74
C THR A 151 -4.21 -8.82 14.42
N GLY A 152 -3.19 -9.54 14.90
CA GLY A 152 -1.95 -8.93 15.37
C GLY A 152 -1.19 -8.26 14.22
N SER A 153 -0.37 -7.26 14.54
CA SER A 153 0.41 -6.48 13.56
C SER A 153 1.21 -7.36 12.60
N TRP A 154 1.81 -8.44 13.11
CA TRP A 154 2.63 -9.35 12.30
C TRP A 154 1.87 -9.97 11.13
N LEU A 155 0.58 -10.31 11.32
CA LEU A 155 -0.21 -10.92 10.23
C LEU A 155 -0.65 -9.88 9.21
N GLN A 156 -1.01 -8.67 9.66
CA GLN A 156 -1.36 -7.57 8.76
C GLN A 156 -0.17 -7.18 7.88
N GLU A 157 0.96 -6.93 8.51
CA GLU A 157 2.20 -6.59 7.79
C GLU A 157 2.73 -7.75 6.97
N GLY A 158 2.56 -8.98 7.45
CA GLY A 158 2.94 -10.18 6.74
C GLY A 158 2.16 -10.37 5.44
N VAL A 159 0.84 -10.14 5.44
CA VAL A 159 0.01 -10.22 4.24
C VAL A 159 0.40 -9.12 3.24
N ALA A 160 0.62 -7.90 3.71
CA ALA A 160 1.03 -6.79 2.87
C ALA A 160 2.45 -6.99 2.28
N THR A 161 3.38 -7.55 3.08
CA THR A 161 4.74 -7.86 2.62
C THR A 161 4.76 -9.02 1.62
N TRP A 162 3.91 -10.04 1.85
CA TRP A 162 3.70 -11.11 0.86
C TRP A 162 3.20 -10.54 -0.48
N ALA A 163 2.25 -9.62 -0.46
CA ALA A 163 1.79 -8.92 -1.65
C ALA A 163 2.90 -8.08 -2.29
N GLY A 164 3.70 -7.37 -1.51
CA GLY A 164 4.88 -6.63 -1.97
C GLY A 164 5.87 -7.51 -2.74
N GLY A 165 5.95 -8.80 -2.40
CA GLY A 165 6.62 -9.85 -3.18
C GLY A 165 8.11 -10.00 -2.94
N GLY A 166 8.80 -9.01 -2.33
CA GLY A 166 10.21 -9.13 -2.05
C GLY A 166 10.97 -7.81 -1.87
N CYS A 167 12.29 -7.88 -1.91
CA CYS A 167 13.15 -6.72 -1.74
C CYS A 167 14.34 -6.79 -2.71
N MET A 168 14.55 -5.74 -3.48
CA MET A 168 15.68 -5.62 -4.42
C MET A 168 15.82 -6.81 -5.39
N GLY A 169 14.68 -7.32 -5.89
CA GLY A 169 14.64 -8.47 -6.79
C GLY A 169 14.73 -9.84 -6.11
N HIS A 170 14.85 -9.88 -4.78
CA HIS A 170 14.82 -11.12 -4.01
C HIS A 170 13.41 -11.38 -3.46
N SER A 171 12.96 -12.63 -3.51
CA SER A 171 11.67 -13.01 -2.93
C SER A 171 11.66 -12.86 -1.40
N VAL A 172 10.46 -12.79 -0.80
CA VAL A 172 10.30 -12.77 0.67
C VAL A 172 10.99 -13.98 1.33
N ASP A 173 10.94 -15.15 0.69
CA ASP A 173 11.58 -16.35 1.19
C ASP A 173 13.11 -16.26 1.13
N ALA A 174 13.67 -15.70 0.06
CA ALA A 174 15.11 -15.54 -0.06
C ALA A 174 15.67 -14.58 1.01
N VAL A 175 14.94 -13.49 1.31
CA VAL A 175 15.30 -12.57 2.39
C VAL A 175 15.21 -13.25 3.76
N ALA A 176 14.10 -13.95 4.04
CA ALA A 176 13.93 -14.71 5.29
C ALA A 176 14.97 -15.84 5.44
N ALA A 177 15.34 -16.51 4.34
CA ALA A 177 16.43 -17.51 4.33
C ALA A 177 17.78 -16.86 4.69
N GLY A 178 18.01 -15.61 4.30
CA GLY A 178 19.17 -14.85 4.74
C GLY A 178 19.21 -14.68 6.25
N PHE A 179 18.08 -14.27 6.86
CA PHE A 179 17.97 -14.16 8.32
C PHE A 179 18.13 -15.49 9.05
N LEU A 180 17.56 -16.58 8.49
CA LEU A 180 17.73 -17.92 9.04
C LEU A 180 19.22 -18.33 9.07
N ARG A 181 19.92 -18.14 7.96
CA ARG A 181 21.36 -18.47 7.85
C ARG A 181 22.21 -17.64 8.82
N ASP A 182 21.88 -16.34 8.96
CA ASP A 182 22.61 -15.40 9.80
C ASP A 182 22.20 -15.50 11.30
N GLY A 183 21.28 -16.44 11.65
CA GLY A 183 20.81 -16.69 13.01
C GLY A 183 19.92 -15.58 13.60
N THR A 184 19.39 -14.69 12.75
CA THR A 184 18.59 -13.54 13.16
C THR A 184 17.08 -13.70 12.89
N LEU A 185 16.66 -14.81 12.24
CA LEU A 185 15.23 -15.09 12.01
C LEU A 185 14.51 -15.33 13.34
N PRO A 186 13.57 -14.48 13.77
CA PRO A 186 12.86 -14.68 15.03
C PRO A 186 11.95 -15.92 14.97
N PRO A 187 11.66 -16.54 16.12
CA PRO A 187 10.55 -17.48 16.24
C PRO A 187 9.23 -16.74 16.03
N LEU A 188 8.21 -17.42 15.50
CA LEU A 188 6.94 -16.79 15.15
C LEU A 188 6.15 -16.31 16.37
N ASP A 189 6.29 -16.95 17.52
CA ASP A 189 5.69 -16.49 18.79
C ASP A 189 6.27 -15.13 19.20
N ARG A 190 7.59 -14.95 19.13
CA ARG A 190 8.24 -13.67 19.37
C ARG A 190 7.83 -12.61 18.33
N LEU A 191 7.77 -12.99 17.07
CA LEU A 191 7.28 -12.11 16.01
C LEU A 191 5.86 -11.61 16.29
N ALA A 192 4.97 -12.51 16.71
CA ALA A 192 3.58 -12.17 16.98
C ALA A 192 3.41 -11.29 18.23
N ALA A 193 4.20 -11.54 19.28
CA ALA A 193 4.10 -10.81 20.54
C ALA A 193 4.81 -9.43 20.50
N HIS A 194 5.90 -9.32 19.74
CA HIS A 194 6.84 -8.18 19.83
C HIS A 194 7.20 -7.60 18.46
N PHE A 195 6.28 -7.63 17.49
CA PHE A 195 6.51 -7.22 16.10
C PHE A 195 7.24 -5.88 15.98
N TRP A 196 6.76 -4.86 16.70
CA TRP A 196 7.28 -3.49 16.65
C TRP A 196 8.58 -3.26 17.43
N GLU A 197 9.04 -4.26 18.18
CA GLU A 197 10.30 -4.21 18.93
C GLU A 197 11.46 -4.86 18.14
N LEU A 198 11.14 -5.58 17.06
CA LEU A 198 12.11 -6.22 16.20
C LEU A 198 12.68 -5.22 15.19
N ASP A 199 13.83 -5.58 14.58
CA ASP A 199 14.31 -4.88 13.40
C ASP A 199 13.25 -4.90 12.30
N GLU A 200 12.97 -3.73 11.72
CA GLU A 200 11.86 -3.55 10.77
C GLU A 200 11.96 -4.50 9.60
N LEU A 201 13.12 -4.57 8.93
CA LEU A 201 13.31 -5.44 7.77
C LEU A 201 13.09 -6.90 8.13
N ASN A 202 13.66 -7.32 9.28
CA ASN A 202 13.54 -8.68 9.77
C ASN A 202 12.09 -9.04 10.10
N ALA A 203 11.37 -8.17 10.84
CA ALA A 203 9.98 -8.40 11.21
C ALA A 203 9.08 -8.56 9.99
N TYR A 204 9.16 -7.63 9.04
CA TYR A 204 8.32 -7.60 7.84
C TYR A 204 8.58 -8.82 6.94
N PHE A 205 9.84 -9.13 6.63
CA PHE A 205 10.13 -10.24 5.72
C PHE A 205 9.99 -11.62 6.35
N THR A 206 10.18 -11.73 7.67
CA THR A 206 9.84 -12.97 8.39
C THR A 206 8.34 -13.21 8.35
N ALA A 207 7.53 -12.19 8.63
CA ALA A 207 6.07 -12.26 8.55
C ALA A 207 5.59 -12.56 7.12
N GLY A 208 6.10 -11.84 6.13
CA GLY A 208 5.73 -12.01 4.72
C GLY A 208 6.05 -13.40 4.20
N SER A 209 7.21 -13.97 4.56
CA SER A 209 7.59 -15.32 4.17
C SER A 209 6.75 -16.40 4.87
N ALA A 210 6.43 -16.24 6.15
CA ALA A 210 5.54 -17.15 6.86
C ALA A 210 4.14 -17.17 6.25
N VAL A 211 3.59 -15.99 5.90
CA VAL A 211 2.29 -15.86 5.20
C VAL A 211 2.36 -16.47 3.80
N ALA A 212 3.42 -16.21 3.03
CA ALA A 212 3.61 -16.80 1.71
C ALA A 212 3.66 -18.34 1.77
N PHE A 213 4.32 -18.90 2.79
CA PHE A 213 4.36 -20.34 3.01
C PHE A 213 2.99 -20.91 3.37
N LEU A 214 2.24 -20.24 4.25
CA LEU A 214 0.87 -20.61 4.59
C LEU A 214 -0.03 -20.60 3.34
N ALA A 215 0.07 -19.54 2.53
CA ALA A 215 -0.71 -19.40 1.30
C ALA A 215 -0.38 -20.51 0.27
N ARG A 216 0.88 -20.93 0.14
CA ARG A 216 1.26 -22.06 -0.72
C ARG A 216 0.64 -23.38 -0.27
N GLY A 217 0.55 -23.61 1.04
CA GLY A 217 0.05 -24.86 1.59
C GLY A 217 -1.47 -24.93 1.72
N ARG A 218 -2.12 -23.80 1.99
CA ARG A 218 -3.57 -23.73 2.31
C ARG A 218 -4.37 -22.76 1.43
N GLY A 219 -3.72 -22.18 0.40
CA GLY A 219 -4.32 -21.13 -0.43
C GLY A 219 -4.58 -19.80 0.30
N PRO A 220 -5.06 -18.77 -0.41
CA PRO A 220 -5.43 -17.49 0.18
C PRO A 220 -6.53 -17.62 1.25
N GLU A 221 -7.43 -18.60 1.10
CA GLU A 221 -8.47 -18.91 2.09
C GLU A 221 -7.88 -19.34 3.44
N GLY A 222 -6.76 -20.09 3.45
CA GLY A 222 -6.05 -20.44 4.68
C GLY A 222 -5.47 -19.23 5.39
N VAL A 223 -5.01 -18.21 4.64
CA VAL A 223 -4.55 -16.92 5.20
C VAL A 223 -5.73 -16.14 5.78
N ARG A 224 -6.83 -16.08 5.05
CA ARG A 224 -8.07 -15.43 5.50
C ARG A 224 -8.63 -16.08 6.76
N SER A 225 -8.70 -17.41 6.81
CA SER A 225 -9.16 -18.15 7.99
C SER A 225 -8.31 -17.86 9.22
N LEU A 226 -6.97 -17.73 9.05
CA LEU A 226 -6.08 -17.32 10.13
C LEU A 226 -6.36 -15.88 10.57
N TRP A 227 -6.56 -14.96 9.62
CA TRP A 227 -6.90 -13.56 9.88
C TRP A 227 -8.18 -13.42 10.69
N GLU A 228 -9.25 -14.12 10.31
CA GLU A 228 -10.55 -14.08 10.98
C GLU A 228 -10.54 -14.74 12.36
N ALA A 229 -9.69 -15.75 12.55
CA ALA A 229 -9.56 -16.46 13.82
C ALA A 229 -8.76 -15.69 14.87
N PHE A 230 -7.96 -14.68 14.49
CA PHE A 230 -7.08 -13.95 15.40
C PHE A 230 -7.76 -12.70 16.01
N PRO A 231 -7.59 -12.35 17.31
CA PRO A 231 -7.01 -13.17 18.38
C PRO A 231 -8.11 -13.94 19.12
N THR A 232 -8.09 -15.25 19.06
CA THR A 232 -8.93 -16.05 19.99
C THR A 232 -8.03 -16.73 21.03
N PRO A 233 -8.48 -16.87 22.28
CA PRO A 233 -7.72 -17.58 23.32
C PRO A 233 -7.37 -19.03 22.95
N ALA A 234 -8.06 -19.60 21.96
CA ALA A 234 -7.82 -20.95 21.47
C ALA A 234 -6.61 -21.06 20.54
N ILE A 235 -6.07 -19.93 20.03
CA ILE A 235 -4.88 -19.95 19.18
C ILE A 235 -3.65 -19.90 20.06
N THR A 236 -3.02 -21.06 20.22
CA THR A 236 -1.79 -21.24 20.99
C THR A 236 -0.51 -21.01 20.17
N HIS A 237 -0.63 -20.89 18.85
CA HIS A 237 0.49 -20.66 17.94
C HIS A 237 0.10 -19.63 16.88
N PRO A 238 1.00 -18.71 16.45
CA PRO A 238 0.72 -17.69 15.45
C PRO A 238 0.15 -18.18 14.11
N LEU A 239 0.52 -19.40 13.69
CA LEU A 239 -0.03 -20.04 12.48
C LEU A 239 -1.30 -20.89 12.74
N GLY A 240 -1.91 -20.78 13.92
CA GLY A 240 -3.13 -21.51 14.28
C GLY A 240 -2.91 -22.98 14.61
N ALA A 241 -3.93 -23.81 14.44
CA ALA A 241 -3.86 -25.24 14.70
C ALA A 241 -2.81 -25.93 13.79
N GLY A 242 -1.94 -26.76 14.37
CA GLY A 242 -0.80 -27.37 13.69
C GLY A 242 0.30 -26.35 13.35
N GLY A 243 0.31 -25.20 14.02
CA GLY A 243 1.22 -24.11 13.73
C GLY A 243 2.69 -24.44 13.99
N ALA A 244 2.99 -25.21 15.02
CA ALA A 244 4.36 -25.62 15.32
C ALA A 244 4.96 -26.51 14.21
N GLU A 245 4.19 -27.49 13.72
CA GLU A 245 4.59 -28.34 12.60
C GLU A 245 4.74 -27.53 11.31
N MET A 246 3.86 -26.57 11.10
CA MET A 246 3.92 -25.68 9.96
C MET A 246 5.15 -24.74 10.03
N GLU A 247 5.45 -24.16 11.20
CA GLU A 247 6.66 -23.37 11.39
C GLU A 247 7.93 -24.23 11.15
N ALA A 248 7.96 -25.44 11.65
CA ALA A 248 9.07 -26.36 11.39
C ALA A 248 9.21 -26.68 9.89
N ALA A 249 8.09 -26.89 9.17
CA ALA A 249 8.10 -27.12 7.73
C ALA A 249 8.54 -25.87 6.96
N TRP A 250 8.09 -24.69 7.35
CA TRP A 250 8.53 -23.42 6.77
C TRP A 250 10.03 -23.18 6.96
N ARG A 251 10.57 -23.42 8.17
CA ARG A 251 12.01 -23.30 8.42
C ARG A 251 12.83 -24.29 7.57
N ARG A 252 12.35 -25.53 7.39
CA ARG A 252 12.99 -26.49 6.46
C ARG A 252 12.92 -25.99 5.01
N HIS A 253 11.81 -25.42 4.59
CA HIS A 253 11.69 -24.79 3.28
C HIS A 253 12.73 -23.68 3.10
N LEU A 254 12.87 -22.76 4.07
CA LEU A 254 13.88 -21.70 4.01
C LEU A 254 15.32 -22.21 3.90
N GLN A 255 15.65 -23.37 4.50
CA GLN A 255 16.97 -24.01 4.36
C GLN A 255 17.25 -24.43 2.91
N SER A 256 16.22 -24.69 2.11
CA SER A 256 16.35 -25.06 0.69
C SER A 256 16.36 -23.85 -0.26
N VAL A 257 16.05 -22.66 0.22
CA VAL A 257 15.98 -21.43 -0.59
C VAL A 257 17.35 -20.76 -0.61
N PRO A 258 17.88 -20.34 -1.79
CA PRO A 258 19.09 -19.53 -1.86
C PRO A 258 18.93 -18.24 -1.04
N PRO A 259 19.79 -18.03 -0.01
CA PRO A 259 19.61 -16.89 0.88
C PRO A 259 20.05 -15.58 0.22
N ALA A 260 19.23 -14.53 0.37
CA ALA A 260 19.58 -13.18 -0.05
C ALA A 260 20.21 -12.38 1.09
N ARG A 261 21.09 -11.45 0.73
CA ARG A 261 21.57 -10.38 1.62
C ARG A 261 21.08 -9.07 1.06
N ILE A 262 20.36 -8.33 1.89
CA ILE A 262 19.90 -6.99 1.57
C ILE A 262 21.00 -6.01 1.97
N ASP A 263 21.47 -5.22 1.01
CA ASP A 263 22.41 -4.13 1.26
C ASP A 263 21.69 -3.00 2.01
N PRO A 264 22.08 -2.68 3.27
CA PRO A 264 21.39 -1.65 4.07
C PRO A 264 21.49 -0.26 3.46
N GLU A 265 22.56 0.08 2.75
CA GLU A 265 22.72 1.39 2.13
C GLU A 265 21.79 1.52 0.91
N ARG A 266 21.74 0.52 0.05
CA ARG A 266 20.77 0.49 -1.06
C ARG A 266 19.33 0.53 -0.56
N LEU A 267 19.01 -0.22 0.51
CA LEU A 267 17.70 -0.20 1.12
C LEU A 267 17.32 1.21 1.59
N ARG A 268 18.24 1.90 2.26
CA ARG A 268 18.03 3.27 2.74
C ARG A 268 17.78 4.24 1.59
N LEU A 269 18.47 4.10 0.46
CA LEU A 269 18.36 4.99 -0.69
C LEU A 269 17.14 4.70 -1.55
N HIS A 270 16.87 3.43 -1.84
CA HIS A 270 15.90 3.03 -2.86
C HIS A 270 14.67 2.29 -2.31
N GLY A 271 14.68 1.87 -1.05
CA GLY A 271 13.66 0.97 -0.50
C GLY A 271 13.78 -0.45 -1.08
N CYS A 272 12.76 -1.25 -0.89
CA CYS A 272 12.70 -2.61 -1.44
C CYS A 272 12.28 -2.66 -2.91
N GLU A 273 11.55 -1.67 -3.38
CA GLU A 273 11.11 -1.60 -4.77
C GLU A 273 12.31 -1.40 -5.69
N THR A 274 12.39 -2.17 -6.77
CA THR A 274 13.32 -1.93 -7.87
C THR A 274 12.70 -0.91 -8.83
N PRO A 275 13.48 0.08 -9.28
CA PRO A 275 12.99 1.06 -10.25
C PRO A 275 12.55 0.41 -11.55
#